data_783cdf9e22ba98708f696ce6fc908b21
#
_entry.id   783cdf9e22ba98708f696ce6fc908b21
#
_cell.length_a   1.000
_cell.length_b   1.000
_cell.length_c   1.000
_cell.angle_alpha   90.00
_cell.angle_beta   90.00
_cell.angle_gamma   90.00
#
_symmetry.space_group_name_H-M   'P 1'
#
loop_
_entity.id
_entity.type
_entity.pdbx_description
1 polymer ?
#
loop_
_entity_poly.entity_id
_entity_poly.type
_entity_poly.pdbx_seq_one_letter_code
_entity_poly.pdbx_strand_id
1 'polypeptide(L)'
;MKIYVWDNHTLRELLGISLILLLVGLGTVFSGNRCFLSCFLLVFSAKDQDYDKLCRFFFWFFFATLLLNLLLVGAGVLEDTLSTRWEAINFGATRHSYGFGHPNTFGFWTLLLIFSGLLYIPRKGHRALSCLISVLLAFCVFRVTDSKAALLSSLAAIVLCLIAFRVGPWLSSKKWSVPLCLGLYLLGIAAFLSLALLYREGSSFFSTCNALLSDRLAYSSAAFRSFGVKLFGAQVHFRWDPVDSLYAYAPICMGLIPTVLYFGLNLISIYRAAKAGRWDIVAVAFAGALYSTMEYGLMNPVHLPIFAACARLEVEKDRKSSV
;
A
#
# COMPACT_ATOMS: atom_id res chain seq x y z
N MET A 1 -19.30 0.64 15.95
CA MET A 1 -19.53 0.48 17.41
C MET A 1 -18.26 0.67 18.24
N LYS A 2 -17.12 -0.01 17.94
CA LYS A 2 -15.90 0.08 18.77
C LYS A 2 -15.46 1.53 19.02
N ILE A 3 -15.33 2.35 17.98
CA ILE A 3 -14.88 3.75 18.05
C ILE A 3 -15.72 4.61 19.02
N TYR A 4 -17.04 4.46 19.01
CA TYR A 4 -17.94 5.32 19.77
C TYR A 4 -18.39 4.76 21.12
N VAL A 5 -18.22 3.45 21.34
CA VAL A 5 -18.79 2.77 22.52
C VAL A 5 -17.73 2.15 23.42
N TRP A 6 -16.66 1.60 22.82
CA TRP A 6 -15.68 0.79 23.55
C TRP A 6 -14.33 1.48 23.75
N ASP A 7 -13.96 2.42 22.86
CA ASP A 7 -12.68 3.11 22.96
C ASP A 7 -12.84 4.39 23.81
N ASN A 8 -11.88 4.64 24.69
CA ASN A 8 -11.80 5.88 25.45
C ASN A 8 -11.31 7.01 24.55
N HIS A 9 -12.21 7.89 24.14
CA HIS A 9 -11.92 9.08 23.36
C HIS A 9 -12.31 10.33 24.12
N THR A 10 -11.52 11.39 23.99
CA THR A 10 -11.96 12.74 24.37
C THR A 10 -13.03 13.23 23.39
N LEU A 11 -13.85 14.18 23.82
CA LEU A 11 -14.87 14.78 22.93
C LEU A 11 -14.23 15.38 21.66
N ARG A 12 -13.04 15.99 21.78
CA ARG A 12 -12.31 16.55 20.62
C ARG A 12 -11.89 15.46 19.62
N GLU A 13 -11.40 14.32 20.11
CA GLU A 13 -11.06 13.17 19.26
C GLU A 13 -12.29 12.63 18.54
N LEU A 14 -13.42 12.44 19.26
CA LEU A 14 -14.67 11.97 18.66
C LEU A 14 -15.19 12.92 17.58
N LEU A 15 -15.18 14.23 17.85
CA LEU A 15 -15.56 15.24 16.85
C LEU A 15 -14.64 15.21 15.63
N GLY A 16 -13.32 15.09 15.83
CA GLY A 16 -12.33 14.99 14.75
C GLY A 16 -12.53 13.72 13.91
N ILE A 17 -12.68 12.56 14.54
CA ILE A 17 -12.96 11.28 13.87
C ILE A 17 -14.27 11.36 13.08
N SER A 18 -15.34 11.88 13.70
CA SER A 18 -16.65 12.02 13.05
C SER A 18 -16.58 12.94 11.83
N LEU A 19 -15.86 14.06 11.94
CA LEU A 19 -15.65 14.97 10.79
C LEU A 19 -14.89 14.29 9.65
N ILE A 20 -13.80 13.57 9.96
CA ILE A 20 -13.03 12.84 8.95
C ILE A 20 -13.90 11.77 8.29
N LEU A 21 -14.64 10.99 9.07
CA LEU A 21 -15.54 9.95 8.54
C LEU A 21 -16.66 10.54 7.69
N LEU A 22 -17.20 11.73 8.06
CA LEU A 22 -18.16 12.45 7.25
C LEU A 22 -17.58 12.87 5.90
N LEU A 23 -16.39 13.50 5.90
CA LEU A 23 -15.73 13.96 4.68
C LEU A 23 -15.37 12.80 3.74
N VAL A 24 -14.85 11.70 4.30
CA VAL A 24 -14.55 10.48 3.53
C VAL A 24 -15.84 9.79 3.07
N GLY A 25 -16.88 9.81 3.90
CA GLY A 25 -18.22 9.31 3.56
C GLY A 25 -18.85 10.05 2.39
N LEU A 26 -18.72 11.39 2.35
CA LEU A 26 -19.13 12.19 1.17
C LEU A 26 -18.37 11.73 -0.08
N GLY A 27 -17.05 11.55 -0.01
CA GLY A 27 -16.25 10.99 -1.11
C GLY A 27 -16.78 9.62 -1.56
N THR A 28 -17.18 8.76 -0.63
CA THR A 28 -17.76 7.44 -0.93
C THR A 28 -19.11 7.57 -1.67
N VAL A 29 -19.98 8.50 -1.26
CA VAL A 29 -21.27 8.73 -1.91
C VAL A 29 -21.09 9.20 -3.34
N PHE A 30 -20.21 10.17 -3.58
CA PHE A 30 -19.98 10.72 -4.90
C PHE A 30 -19.21 9.80 -5.85
N SER A 31 -18.26 9.01 -5.31
CA SER A 31 -17.45 8.08 -6.11
C SER A 31 -18.09 6.71 -6.31
N GLY A 32 -19.01 6.32 -5.43
CA GLY A 32 -19.54 4.95 -5.34
C GLY A 32 -18.53 3.94 -4.77
N ASN A 33 -17.31 4.37 -4.38
CA ASN A 33 -16.23 3.50 -3.91
C ASN A 33 -16.06 3.59 -2.39
N ARG A 34 -16.18 2.45 -1.69
CA ARG A 34 -16.14 2.35 -0.23
C ARG A 34 -14.75 2.16 0.38
N CYS A 35 -13.71 2.01 -0.45
CA CYS A 35 -12.38 1.62 0.03
C CYS A 35 -11.82 2.58 1.09
N PHE A 36 -11.86 3.89 0.86
CA PHE A 36 -11.35 4.86 1.84
C PHE A 36 -12.16 4.86 3.13
N LEU A 37 -13.49 4.84 3.05
CA LEU A 37 -14.33 4.78 4.25
C LEU A 37 -14.02 3.54 5.09
N SER A 38 -13.94 2.38 4.44
CA SER A 38 -13.55 1.13 5.11
C SER A 38 -12.14 1.20 5.72
N CYS A 39 -11.19 1.82 5.00
CA CYS A 39 -9.82 2.02 5.50
C CYS A 39 -9.80 2.88 6.76
N PHE A 40 -10.46 4.04 6.76
CA PHE A 40 -10.51 4.93 7.92
C PHE A 40 -11.24 4.30 9.10
N LEU A 41 -12.35 3.61 8.88
CA LEU A 41 -13.09 2.89 9.93
C LEU A 41 -12.20 1.84 10.60
N LEU A 42 -11.48 1.03 9.83
CA LEU A 42 -10.60 0.01 10.38
C LEU A 42 -9.39 0.59 11.09
N VAL A 43 -8.75 1.64 10.53
CA VAL A 43 -7.61 2.29 11.18
C VAL A 43 -8.00 2.94 12.50
N PHE A 44 -9.13 3.65 12.57
CA PHE A 44 -9.60 4.21 13.82
C PHE A 44 -10.02 3.13 14.82
N SER A 45 -10.61 2.01 14.36
CA SER A 45 -10.91 0.85 15.21
C SER A 45 -9.66 0.14 15.74
N ALA A 46 -8.48 0.40 15.17
CA ALA A 46 -7.22 -0.14 15.67
C ALA A 46 -6.65 0.65 16.85
N LYS A 47 -7.31 1.73 17.32
CA LYS A 47 -6.89 2.45 18.53
C LYS A 47 -6.71 1.46 19.68
N ASP A 48 -5.61 1.63 20.41
CA ASP A 48 -5.21 0.81 21.57
C ASP A 48 -4.94 -0.67 21.26
N GLN A 49 -5.11 -1.12 20.01
CA GLN A 49 -4.70 -2.46 19.61
C GLN A 49 -3.19 -2.53 19.48
N ASP A 50 -2.62 -3.65 19.87
CA ASP A 50 -1.21 -3.97 19.69
C ASP A 50 -0.92 -4.16 18.20
N TYR A 51 -0.03 -3.33 17.65
CA TYR A 51 0.33 -3.37 16.24
C TYR A 51 0.96 -4.71 15.83
N ASP A 52 1.75 -5.34 16.69
CA ASP A 52 2.39 -6.62 16.39
C ASP A 52 1.38 -7.77 16.34
N LYS A 53 0.31 -7.70 17.15
CA LYS A 53 -0.82 -8.62 17.04
C LYS A 53 -1.58 -8.44 15.75
N LEU A 54 -1.75 -7.19 15.28
CA LEU A 54 -2.33 -6.92 13.97
C LEU A 54 -1.46 -7.49 12.85
N CYS A 55 -0.13 -7.29 12.89
CA CYS A 55 0.79 -7.89 11.91
C CYS A 55 0.68 -9.41 11.88
N ARG A 56 0.63 -10.06 13.05
CA ARG A 56 0.42 -11.51 13.15
C ARG A 56 -0.90 -11.96 12.55
N PHE A 57 -1.99 -11.27 12.87
CA PHE A 57 -3.31 -11.59 12.33
C PHE A 57 -3.32 -11.47 10.81
N PHE A 58 -2.86 -10.37 10.25
CA PHE A 58 -2.84 -10.14 8.81
C PHE A 58 -1.90 -11.11 8.07
N PHE A 59 -0.76 -11.47 8.67
CA PHE A 59 0.13 -12.48 8.09
C PHE A 59 -0.59 -13.82 7.90
N TRP A 60 -1.24 -14.31 8.94
CA TRP A 60 -1.96 -15.59 8.85
C TRP A 60 -3.22 -15.48 7.98
N PHE A 61 -3.90 -14.35 7.99
CA PHE A 61 -5.04 -14.08 7.14
C PHE A 61 -4.66 -14.13 5.65
N PHE A 62 -3.60 -13.42 5.25
CA PHE A 62 -3.14 -13.44 3.86
C PHE A 62 -2.61 -14.81 3.46
N PHE A 63 -1.85 -15.48 4.32
CA PHE A 63 -1.37 -16.83 4.09
C PHE A 63 -2.54 -17.81 3.87
N ALA A 64 -3.51 -17.82 4.77
CA ALA A 64 -4.69 -18.69 4.66
C ALA A 64 -5.52 -18.38 3.41
N THR A 65 -5.70 -17.10 3.06
CA THR A 65 -6.43 -16.69 1.85
C THR A 65 -5.73 -17.19 0.59
N LEU A 66 -4.41 -16.99 0.47
CA LEU A 66 -3.64 -17.45 -0.67
C LEU A 66 -3.67 -18.98 -0.78
N LEU A 67 -3.44 -19.68 0.33
CA LEU A 67 -3.47 -21.14 0.37
C LEU A 67 -4.85 -21.68 -0.02
N LEU A 68 -5.91 -21.12 0.54
CA LEU A 68 -7.29 -21.53 0.24
C LEU A 68 -7.63 -21.35 -1.25
N ASN A 69 -7.27 -20.20 -1.84
CA ASN A 69 -7.51 -19.97 -3.28
C ASN A 69 -6.74 -20.99 -4.13
N LEU A 70 -5.46 -21.25 -3.83
CA LEU A 70 -4.67 -22.26 -4.55
C LEU A 70 -5.28 -23.67 -4.43
N LEU A 71 -5.76 -24.06 -3.25
CA LEU A 71 -6.42 -25.35 -3.04
C LEU A 71 -7.74 -25.44 -3.80
N LEU A 72 -8.55 -24.37 -3.80
CA LEU A 72 -9.84 -24.35 -4.51
C LEU A 72 -9.66 -24.36 -6.03
N VAL A 73 -8.63 -23.71 -6.56
CA VAL A 73 -8.26 -23.82 -7.98
C VAL A 73 -7.77 -25.23 -8.31
N GLY A 74 -6.89 -25.79 -7.47
CA GLY A 74 -6.41 -27.18 -7.65
C GLY A 74 -7.52 -28.24 -7.56
N ALA A 75 -8.57 -27.97 -6.79
CA ALA A 75 -9.77 -28.82 -6.71
C ALA A 75 -10.79 -28.56 -7.84
N GLY A 76 -10.55 -27.62 -8.75
CA GLY A 76 -11.47 -27.26 -9.83
C GLY A 76 -12.72 -26.50 -9.38
N VAL A 77 -12.74 -25.96 -8.14
CA VAL A 77 -13.86 -25.18 -7.59
C VAL A 77 -13.80 -23.73 -8.04
N LEU A 78 -12.59 -23.16 -8.12
CA LEU A 78 -12.34 -21.82 -8.66
C LEU A 78 -11.63 -21.92 -10.00
N GLU A 79 -12.00 -21.02 -10.90
CA GLU A 79 -11.36 -20.91 -12.21
C GLU A 79 -10.02 -20.15 -12.10
N ASP A 80 -8.98 -20.68 -12.76
CA ASP A 80 -7.75 -19.91 -12.99
C ASP A 80 -7.91 -19.06 -14.24
N THR A 81 -8.32 -17.82 -14.06
CA THR A 81 -8.45 -16.88 -15.18
C THR A 81 -7.09 -16.59 -15.80
N LEU A 82 -6.93 -16.99 -17.04
CA LEU A 82 -5.71 -16.78 -17.82
C LEU A 82 -5.80 -15.46 -18.57
N SER A 83 -4.72 -14.68 -18.54
CA SER A 83 -4.57 -13.49 -19.37
C SER A 83 -3.27 -13.53 -20.18
N THR A 84 -3.29 -13.02 -21.39
CA THR A 84 -2.10 -12.95 -22.26
C THR A 84 -1.58 -11.54 -22.28
N ARG A 85 -0.27 -11.36 -22.07
CA ARG A 85 0.37 -10.05 -22.18
C ARG A 85 0.90 -9.85 -23.61
N TRP A 86 0.58 -8.70 -24.19
CA TRP A 86 0.96 -8.34 -25.55
C TRP A 86 2.14 -7.35 -25.61
N GLU A 87 2.87 -7.17 -24.50
CA GLU A 87 4.07 -6.33 -24.47
C GLU A 87 5.25 -7.01 -25.19
N ALA A 88 6.09 -6.20 -25.84
CA ALA A 88 7.20 -6.68 -26.69
C ALA A 88 8.19 -7.62 -25.99
N ILE A 89 8.39 -7.48 -24.68
CA ILE A 89 9.36 -8.29 -23.90
C ILE A 89 8.79 -9.67 -23.55
N ASN A 90 7.46 -9.77 -23.31
CA ASN A 90 6.78 -10.99 -22.85
C ASN A 90 5.61 -11.36 -23.76
N PHE A 91 5.74 -11.12 -25.06
CA PHE A 91 4.69 -11.39 -26.03
C PHE A 91 4.22 -12.85 -25.96
N GLY A 92 2.93 -13.06 -25.77
CA GLY A 92 2.33 -14.39 -25.69
C GLY A 92 2.50 -15.12 -24.36
N ALA A 93 3.13 -14.50 -23.33
CA ALA A 93 3.24 -15.13 -22.02
C ALA A 93 1.86 -15.25 -21.35
N THR A 94 1.48 -16.47 -20.99
CA THR A 94 0.26 -16.74 -20.23
C THR A 94 0.49 -16.41 -18.76
N ARG A 95 -0.43 -15.63 -18.17
CA ARG A 95 -0.40 -15.17 -16.79
C ARG A 95 -1.56 -15.81 -16.04
N HIS A 96 -1.28 -16.34 -14.85
CA HIS A 96 -2.23 -17.03 -14.01
C HIS A 96 -2.78 -16.13 -12.90
N SER A 97 -4.08 -16.21 -12.62
CA SER A 97 -4.74 -15.47 -11.54
C SER A 97 -4.98 -16.31 -10.28
N TYR A 98 -4.93 -17.61 -10.38
CA TYR A 98 -5.17 -18.58 -9.30
C TYR A 98 -6.42 -18.24 -8.45
N GLY A 99 -7.56 -18.01 -9.12
CA GLY A 99 -8.83 -17.73 -8.46
C GLY A 99 -9.04 -16.27 -8.01
N PHE A 100 -8.05 -15.38 -8.21
CA PHE A 100 -8.18 -13.96 -7.86
C PHE A 100 -8.77 -13.09 -8.99
N GLY A 101 -9.19 -13.70 -10.09
CA GLY A 101 -9.81 -13.03 -11.23
C GLY A 101 -8.86 -12.24 -12.13
N HIS A 102 -7.70 -11.77 -11.60
CA HIS A 102 -6.67 -11.07 -12.36
C HIS A 102 -5.27 -11.35 -11.81
N PRO A 103 -4.22 -11.56 -12.65
CA PRO A 103 -2.86 -11.86 -12.19
C PRO A 103 -2.26 -10.82 -11.25
N ASN A 104 -2.49 -9.52 -11.49
CA ASN A 104 -2.01 -8.46 -10.60
C ASN A 104 -2.65 -8.53 -9.21
N THR A 105 -3.90 -9.02 -9.10
CA THR A 105 -4.57 -9.20 -7.82
C THR A 105 -3.90 -10.32 -7.02
N PHE A 106 -3.54 -11.46 -7.63
CA PHE A 106 -2.75 -12.49 -6.96
C PHE A 106 -1.38 -11.95 -6.52
N GLY A 107 -0.68 -11.20 -7.39
CA GLY A 107 0.56 -10.50 -7.05
C GLY A 107 0.39 -9.54 -5.87
N PHE A 108 -0.70 -8.78 -5.83
CA PHE A 108 -1.02 -7.87 -4.74
C PHE A 108 -1.24 -8.58 -3.40
N TRP A 109 -2.01 -9.67 -3.35
CA TRP A 109 -2.22 -10.44 -2.13
C TRP A 109 -0.92 -11.07 -1.62
N THR A 110 -0.05 -11.50 -2.54
CA THR A 110 1.29 -11.98 -2.19
C THR A 110 2.18 -10.86 -1.63
N LEU A 111 2.11 -9.65 -2.21
CA LEU A 111 2.80 -8.48 -1.67
C LEU A 111 2.36 -8.18 -0.23
N LEU A 112 1.06 -8.25 0.07
CA LEU A 112 0.54 -8.04 1.42
C LEU A 112 1.03 -9.12 2.40
N LEU A 113 1.11 -10.38 1.96
CA LEU A 113 1.72 -11.46 2.75
C LEU A 113 3.20 -11.17 3.04
N ILE A 114 3.96 -10.73 2.04
CA ILE A 114 5.38 -10.36 2.20
C ILE A 114 5.50 -9.18 3.17
N PHE A 115 4.72 -8.12 3.01
CA PHE A 115 4.73 -6.95 3.91
C PHE A 115 4.43 -7.35 5.36
N SER A 116 3.38 -8.13 5.57
CA SER A 116 3.03 -8.61 6.92
C SER A 116 4.10 -9.56 7.49
N GLY A 117 4.69 -10.40 6.66
CA GLY A 117 5.79 -11.28 7.02
C GLY A 117 7.04 -10.53 7.46
N LEU A 118 7.44 -9.49 6.72
CA LEU A 118 8.59 -8.62 7.06
C LEU A 118 8.38 -7.83 8.36
N LEU A 119 7.13 -7.51 8.72
CA LEU A 119 6.80 -6.81 9.96
C LEU A 119 6.66 -7.75 11.16
N TYR A 120 6.22 -9.00 10.95
CA TYR A 120 5.94 -9.96 12.01
C TYR A 120 7.11 -10.90 12.33
N ILE A 121 7.67 -11.62 11.32
CA ILE A 121 8.63 -12.71 11.52
C ILE A 121 9.97 -12.21 12.11
N PRO A 122 10.57 -11.09 11.64
CA PRO A 122 11.85 -10.60 12.17
C PRO A 122 11.84 -10.30 13.66
N ARG A 123 10.68 -9.99 14.21
CA ARG A 123 10.47 -9.75 15.65
C ARG A 123 10.62 -11.03 16.50
N LYS A 124 10.55 -12.18 15.86
CA LYS A 124 10.82 -13.50 16.47
C LYS A 124 12.29 -13.94 16.34
N GLY A 125 13.19 -13.06 15.88
CA GLY A 125 14.61 -13.38 15.70
C GLY A 125 15.00 -13.96 14.35
N HIS A 126 14.04 -14.23 13.46
CA HIS A 126 14.28 -14.91 12.17
C HIS A 126 14.39 -13.94 10.97
N ARG A 127 15.18 -12.87 11.11
CA ARG A 127 15.29 -11.80 10.08
C ARG A 127 15.75 -12.32 8.71
N ALA A 128 16.86 -13.06 8.69
CA ALA A 128 17.43 -13.58 7.44
C ALA A 128 16.48 -14.56 6.74
N LEU A 129 15.86 -15.45 7.50
CA LEU A 129 14.88 -16.41 6.99
C LEU A 129 13.66 -15.70 6.40
N SER A 130 13.13 -14.69 7.08
CA SER A 130 12.01 -13.90 6.58
C SER A 130 12.34 -13.23 5.25
N CYS A 131 13.50 -12.60 5.12
CA CYS A 131 13.93 -11.98 3.88
C CYS A 131 14.12 -13.03 2.76
N LEU A 132 14.74 -14.16 3.04
CA LEU A 132 14.97 -15.23 2.06
C LEU A 132 13.62 -15.78 1.53
N ILE A 133 12.69 -16.13 2.42
CA ILE A 133 11.36 -16.62 2.05
C ILE A 133 10.62 -15.56 1.23
N SER A 134 10.72 -14.29 1.61
CA SER A 134 10.07 -13.19 0.88
C SER A 134 10.63 -13.02 -0.53
N VAL A 135 11.94 -13.15 -0.72
CA VAL A 135 12.58 -13.12 -2.06
C VAL A 135 12.08 -14.28 -2.92
N LEU A 136 12.16 -15.50 -2.39
CA LEU A 136 11.72 -16.69 -3.13
C LEU A 136 10.24 -16.57 -3.53
N LEU A 137 9.37 -16.18 -2.60
CA LEU A 137 7.94 -16.01 -2.85
C LEU A 137 7.68 -14.93 -3.91
N ALA A 138 8.36 -13.77 -3.83
CA ALA A 138 8.22 -12.69 -4.81
C ALA A 138 8.59 -13.16 -6.23
N PHE A 139 9.69 -13.87 -6.39
CA PHE A 139 10.09 -14.40 -7.70
C PHE A 139 9.20 -15.53 -8.20
N CYS A 140 8.78 -16.47 -7.33
CA CYS A 140 7.86 -17.53 -7.71
C CYS A 140 6.53 -16.95 -8.24
N VAL A 141 5.95 -15.99 -7.52
CA VAL A 141 4.69 -15.37 -7.94
C VAL A 141 4.88 -14.51 -9.19
N PHE A 142 5.99 -13.78 -9.31
CA PHE A 142 6.29 -13.04 -10.53
C PHE A 142 6.37 -13.95 -11.76
N ARG A 143 6.99 -15.13 -11.65
CA ARG A 143 7.09 -16.10 -12.76
C ARG A 143 5.75 -16.52 -13.34
N VAL A 144 4.70 -16.58 -12.51
CA VAL A 144 3.37 -17.03 -12.93
C VAL A 144 2.40 -15.89 -13.20
N THR A 145 2.64 -14.70 -12.62
CA THR A 145 1.73 -13.55 -12.76
C THR A 145 2.24 -12.45 -13.68
N ASP A 146 3.56 -12.39 -13.88
CA ASP A 146 4.27 -11.25 -14.51
C ASP A 146 3.85 -9.89 -13.90
N SER A 147 3.57 -9.86 -12.58
CA SER A 147 3.21 -8.63 -11.86
C SER A 147 4.46 -7.86 -11.44
N LYS A 148 4.93 -6.96 -12.32
CA LYS A 148 6.15 -6.14 -12.10
C LYS A 148 6.01 -5.26 -10.85
N ALA A 149 4.83 -4.66 -10.63
CA ALA A 149 4.56 -3.81 -9.47
C ALA A 149 4.74 -4.56 -8.15
N ALA A 150 4.19 -5.77 -8.04
CA ALA A 150 4.31 -6.59 -6.85
C ALA A 150 5.77 -7.04 -6.61
N LEU A 151 6.48 -7.46 -7.68
CA LEU A 151 7.89 -7.85 -7.56
C LEU A 151 8.77 -6.70 -7.10
N LEU A 152 8.73 -5.56 -7.80
CA LEU A 152 9.59 -4.41 -7.48
C LEU A 152 9.34 -3.89 -6.07
N SER A 153 8.07 -3.82 -5.66
CA SER A 153 7.71 -3.35 -4.31
C SER A 153 8.08 -4.36 -3.22
N SER A 154 8.00 -5.67 -3.49
CA SER A 154 8.49 -6.71 -2.58
C SER A 154 10.00 -6.61 -2.40
N LEU A 155 10.77 -6.49 -3.48
CA LEU A 155 12.22 -6.34 -3.40
C LEU A 155 12.61 -5.03 -2.69
N ALA A 156 11.92 -3.93 -2.98
CA ALA A 156 12.13 -2.67 -2.27
C ALA A 156 11.86 -2.81 -0.77
N ALA A 157 10.76 -3.46 -0.37
CA ALA A 157 10.46 -3.71 1.04
C ALA A 157 11.55 -4.51 1.74
N ILE A 158 12.04 -5.59 1.11
CA ILE A 158 13.10 -6.43 1.65
C ILE A 158 14.39 -5.63 1.85
N VAL A 159 14.83 -4.90 0.82
CA VAL A 159 16.05 -4.08 0.88
C VAL A 159 15.92 -2.98 1.93
N LEU A 160 14.81 -2.24 1.93
CA LEU A 160 14.57 -1.17 2.90
C LEU A 160 14.45 -1.70 4.33
N CYS A 161 13.84 -2.88 4.56
CA CYS A 161 13.82 -3.53 5.87
C CYS A 161 15.21 -3.96 6.32
N LEU A 162 16.04 -4.52 5.43
CA LEU A 162 17.44 -4.85 5.76
C LEU A 162 18.25 -3.61 6.16
N ILE A 163 18.08 -2.51 5.44
CA ILE A 163 18.67 -1.21 5.79
C ILE A 163 18.11 -0.73 7.15
N ALA A 164 16.80 -0.78 7.34
CA ALA A 164 16.15 -0.36 8.58
C ALA A 164 16.63 -1.15 9.79
N PHE A 165 16.87 -2.44 9.67
CA PHE A 165 17.42 -3.26 10.76
C PHE A 165 18.86 -2.89 11.16
N ARG A 166 19.66 -2.39 10.23
CA ARG A 166 21.05 -1.96 10.45
C ARG A 166 21.14 -0.52 10.91
N VAL A 167 20.42 0.38 10.23
CA VAL A 167 20.57 1.83 10.35
C VAL A 167 19.51 2.43 11.29
N GLY A 168 18.42 1.72 11.55
CA GLY A 168 17.31 2.19 12.37
C GLY A 168 17.71 2.72 13.76
N PRO A 169 18.55 2.01 14.54
CA PRO A 169 19.00 2.53 15.84
C PRO A 169 19.76 3.86 15.74
N TRP A 170 20.58 4.02 14.68
CA TRP A 170 21.27 5.28 14.40
C TRP A 170 20.31 6.38 13.96
N LEU A 171 19.35 6.07 13.07
CA LEU A 171 18.32 7.02 12.65
C LEU A 171 17.47 7.50 13.82
N SER A 172 17.14 6.63 14.77
CA SER A 172 16.38 6.98 15.98
C SER A 172 17.10 8.00 16.86
N SER A 173 18.43 8.08 16.79
CA SER A 173 19.22 9.06 17.53
C SER A 173 19.26 10.45 16.88
N LYS A 174 18.82 10.59 15.61
CA LYS A 174 18.94 11.80 14.82
C LYS A 174 17.62 12.58 14.76
N LYS A 175 17.63 13.86 15.14
CA LYS A 175 16.44 14.72 15.12
C LYS A 175 15.90 14.99 13.71
N TRP A 176 16.78 14.95 12.69
CA TRP A 176 16.42 15.20 11.30
C TRP A 176 15.81 13.99 10.56
N SER A 177 15.95 12.77 11.10
CA SER A 177 15.52 11.54 10.42
C SER A 177 14.01 11.49 10.14
N VAL A 178 13.20 11.92 11.10
CA VAL A 178 11.73 11.93 10.95
C VAL A 178 11.29 12.95 9.90
N PRO A 179 11.67 14.26 9.98
CA PRO A 179 11.28 15.21 8.94
C PRO A 179 11.83 14.85 7.56
N LEU A 180 13.03 14.25 7.47
CA LEU A 180 13.56 13.77 6.19
C LEU A 180 12.68 12.67 5.58
N CYS A 181 12.28 11.66 6.37
CA CYS A 181 11.40 10.60 5.86
C CYS A 181 10.04 11.17 5.40
N LEU A 182 9.42 12.06 6.16
CA LEU A 182 8.17 12.69 5.75
C LEU A 182 8.35 13.49 4.46
N GLY A 183 9.45 14.28 4.36
CA GLY A 183 9.79 15.03 3.16
C GLY A 183 10.02 14.16 1.93
N LEU A 184 10.76 13.04 2.08
CA LEU A 184 11.00 12.09 0.99
C LEU A 184 9.70 11.40 0.54
N TYR A 185 8.82 11.04 1.48
CA TYR A 185 7.53 10.46 1.14
C TYR A 185 6.67 11.44 0.32
N LEU A 186 6.57 12.70 0.77
CA LEU A 186 5.86 13.75 0.04
C LEU A 186 6.51 14.07 -1.31
N LEU A 187 7.84 14.09 -1.37
CA LEU A 187 8.57 14.31 -2.62
C LEU A 187 8.28 13.20 -3.64
N GLY A 188 8.19 11.94 -3.21
CA GLY A 188 7.81 10.82 -4.09
C GLY A 188 6.42 11.00 -4.70
N ILE A 189 5.42 11.40 -3.89
CA ILE A 189 4.07 11.70 -4.37
C ILE A 189 4.11 12.88 -5.34
N ALA A 190 4.76 14.00 -4.96
CA ALA A 190 4.85 15.20 -5.76
C ALA A 190 5.57 14.94 -7.10
N ALA A 191 6.64 14.15 -7.09
CA ALA A 191 7.38 13.77 -8.29
C ALA A 191 6.50 13.00 -9.28
N PHE A 192 5.78 11.97 -8.81
CA PHE A 192 4.86 11.22 -9.68
C PHE A 192 3.76 12.12 -10.25
N LEU A 193 3.10 12.92 -9.41
CA LEU A 193 2.04 13.83 -9.85
C LEU A 193 2.56 14.87 -10.85
N SER A 194 3.75 15.42 -10.61
CA SER A 194 4.38 16.37 -11.54
C SER A 194 4.68 15.71 -12.89
N LEU A 195 5.24 14.49 -12.89
CA LEU A 195 5.51 13.75 -14.12
C LEU A 195 4.22 13.43 -14.89
N ALA A 196 3.14 13.04 -14.20
CA ALA A 196 1.86 12.74 -14.82
C ALA A 196 1.18 14.00 -15.40
N LEU A 197 1.19 15.11 -14.65
CA LEU A 197 0.57 16.38 -15.09
C LEU A 197 1.34 17.07 -16.22
N LEU A 198 2.68 16.95 -16.21
CA LEU A 198 3.56 17.56 -17.21
C LEU A 198 3.87 16.62 -18.38
N TYR A 199 3.31 15.41 -18.40
CA TYR A 199 3.57 14.41 -19.43
C TYR A 199 3.31 14.96 -20.84
N ARG A 200 4.29 14.75 -21.72
CA ARG A 200 4.22 15.16 -23.14
C ARG A 200 4.62 13.98 -24.03
N GLU A 201 3.74 13.61 -24.92
CA GLU A 201 4.03 12.62 -25.95
C GLU A 201 5.16 13.13 -26.85
N GLY A 202 6.01 12.20 -27.34
CA GLY A 202 7.14 12.52 -28.20
C GLY A 202 8.41 13.02 -27.49
N SER A 203 8.38 13.30 -26.20
CA SER A 203 9.58 13.61 -25.43
C SER A 203 10.30 12.34 -25.01
N SER A 204 11.60 12.22 -25.32
CA SER A 204 12.43 11.06 -24.95
C SER A 204 12.48 10.83 -23.44
N PHE A 205 12.55 11.90 -22.64
CA PHE A 205 12.55 11.84 -21.19
C PHE A 205 11.23 11.21 -20.66
N PHE A 206 10.07 11.75 -21.10
CA PHE A 206 8.78 11.23 -20.66
C PHE A 206 8.51 9.82 -21.19
N SER A 207 8.96 9.49 -22.40
CA SER A 207 8.86 8.14 -22.96
C SER A 207 9.62 7.14 -22.10
N THR A 208 10.86 7.46 -21.71
CA THR A 208 11.66 6.59 -20.82
C THR A 208 11.01 6.42 -19.44
N CYS A 209 10.56 7.50 -18.81
CA CYS A 209 9.86 7.42 -17.53
C CYS A 209 8.56 6.61 -17.63
N ASN A 210 7.83 6.77 -18.72
CA ASN A 210 6.57 6.06 -18.97
C ASN A 210 6.80 4.55 -19.14
N ALA A 211 7.82 4.17 -19.92
CA ALA A 211 8.21 2.77 -20.12
C ALA A 211 8.64 2.09 -18.80
N LEU A 212 9.39 2.81 -17.93
CA LEU A 212 9.76 2.32 -16.59
C LEU A 212 8.54 2.07 -15.69
N LEU A 213 7.49 2.88 -15.84
CA LEU A 213 6.24 2.76 -15.07
C LEU A 213 5.14 1.99 -15.85
N SER A 214 5.50 1.25 -16.90
CA SER A 214 4.58 0.44 -17.68
C SER A 214 3.34 1.24 -18.12
N ASP A 215 3.57 2.38 -18.77
CA ASP A 215 2.60 3.33 -19.34
C ASP A 215 1.69 4.06 -18.34
N ARG A 216 1.96 3.94 -17.03
CA ARG A 216 1.13 4.56 -15.98
C ARG A 216 1.14 6.09 -16.02
N LEU A 217 2.21 6.73 -16.51
CA LEU A 217 2.26 8.19 -16.64
C LEU A 217 1.32 8.70 -17.74
N ALA A 218 1.33 8.05 -18.90
CA ALA A 218 0.46 8.40 -20.02
C ALA A 218 -1.01 8.25 -19.62
N TYR A 219 -1.40 7.11 -19.05
CA TYR A 219 -2.77 6.85 -18.58
C TYR A 219 -3.20 7.83 -17.49
N SER A 220 -2.33 8.11 -16.51
CA SER A 220 -2.62 9.09 -15.47
C SER A 220 -2.82 10.49 -16.04
N SER A 221 -1.96 10.91 -16.99
CA SER A 221 -2.07 12.21 -17.69
C SER A 221 -3.37 12.33 -18.46
N ALA A 222 -3.73 11.31 -19.24
CA ALA A 222 -4.97 11.27 -20.00
C ALA A 222 -6.19 11.36 -19.07
N ALA A 223 -6.17 10.64 -17.95
CA ALA A 223 -7.24 10.67 -16.96
C ALA A 223 -7.40 12.05 -16.29
N PHE A 224 -6.30 12.70 -15.89
CA PHE A 224 -6.36 14.06 -15.34
C PHE A 224 -6.95 15.07 -16.35
N ARG A 225 -6.62 14.94 -17.62
CA ARG A 225 -7.18 15.82 -18.69
C ARG A 225 -8.66 15.54 -18.93
N SER A 226 -9.07 14.26 -18.91
CA SER A 226 -10.43 13.86 -19.25
C SER A 226 -11.43 14.10 -18.12
N PHE A 227 -11.05 13.84 -16.86
CA PHE A 227 -11.96 13.82 -15.72
C PHE A 227 -11.72 14.96 -14.73
N GLY A 228 -10.50 15.50 -14.69
CA GLY A 228 -10.10 16.51 -13.71
C GLY A 228 -10.12 15.98 -12.28
N VAL A 229 -10.00 16.89 -11.31
CA VAL A 229 -10.04 16.59 -9.88
C VAL A 229 -11.19 17.33 -9.23
N LYS A 230 -12.08 16.60 -8.53
CA LYS A 230 -13.19 17.16 -7.77
C LYS A 230 -12.93 17.08 -6.27
N LEU A 231 -13.60 17.90 -5.48
CA LEU A 231 -13.40 17.92 -4.02
C LEU A 231 -13.73 16.57 -3.36
N PHE A 232 -14.85 15.92 -3.75
CA PHE A 232 -15.32 14.66 -3.18
C PHE A 232 -15.40 13.50 -4.19
N GLY A 233 -14.70 13.66 -5.33
CA GLY A 233 -14.63 12.63 -6.36
C GLY A 233 -15.85 12.56 -7.27
N ALA A 234 -15.88 11.51 -8.07
CA ALA A 234 -16.96 11.20 -9.00
C ALA A 234 -16.96 9.73 -9.38
N GLN A 235 -18.09 9.22 -9.83
CA GLN A 235 -18.16 7.95 -10.52
C GLN A 235 -17.50 8.11 -11.90
N VAL A 236 -16.40 7.41 -12.10
CA VAL A 236 -15.61 7.45 -13.33
C VAL A 236 -15.58 6.05 -13.93
N HIS A 237 -15.98 5.95 -15.19
CA HIS A 237 -15.89 4.72 -15.96
C HIS A 237 -14.75 4.85 -16.96
N PHE A 238 -13.65 4.17 -16.68
CA PHE A 238 -12.51 4.07 -17.60
C PHE A 238 -12.84 3.02 -18.67
N ARG A 239 -13.15 3.48 -19.89
CA ARG A 239 -13.56 2.56 -20.98
C ARG A 239 -12.39 1.81 -21.61
N TRP A 240 -11.23 2.46 -21.78
CA TRP A 240 -10.12 1.92 -22.54
C TRP A 240 -8.76 1.99 -21.82
N ASP A 241 -8.53 3.02 -21.02
CA ASP A 241 -7.24 3.27 -20.35
C ASP A 241 -7.42 3.17 -18.83
N PRO A 242 -7.05 2.05 -18.19
CA PRO A 242 -7.20 1.88 -16.75
C PRO A 242 -6.25 2.82 -16.01
N VAL A 243 -6.76 3.58 -15.06
CA VAL A 243 -5.95 4.38 -14.14
C VAL A 243 -5.58 3.52 -12.95
N ASP A 244 -4.42 2.87 -13.04
CA ASP A 244 -3.96 1.94 -12.02
C ASP A 244 -3.16 2.62 -10.90
N SER A 245 -2.48 3.75 -11.17
CA SER A 245 -1.74 4.46 -10.14
C SER A 245 -2.67 5.04 -9.07
N LEU A 246 -2.39 4.72 -7.79
CA LEU A 246 -3.12 5.29 -6.65
C LEU A 246 -3.06 6.82 -6.62
N TYR A 247 -1.93 7.41 -7.02
CA TYR A 247 -1.72 8.85 -7.01
C TYR A 247 -2.59 9.61 -8.02
N ALA A 248 -3.01 8.94 -9.10
CA ALA A 248 -3.96 9.52 -10.05
C ALA A 248 -5.39 9.06 -9.76
N TYR A 249 -5.59 7.79 -9.45
CA TYR A 249 -6.91 7.22 -9.18
C TYR A 249 -7.60 7.89 -7.99
N ALA A 250 -6.88 8.06 -6.87
CA ALA A 250 -7.47 8.61 -5.65
C ALA A 250 -8.02 10.04 -5.85
N PRO A 251 -7.26 11.04 -6.33
CA PRO A 251 -7.80 12.40 -6.48
C PRO A 251 -8.89 12.51 -7.55
N ILE A 252 -8.88 11.67 -8.59
CA ILE A 252 -9.90 11.68 -9.66
C ILE A 252 -11.19 11.01 -9.15
N CYS A 253 -11.10 9.77 -8.65
CA CYS A 253 -12.25 8.97 -8.27
C CYS A 253 -12.77 9.30 -6.88
N MET A 254 -11.86 9.32 -5.87
CA MET A 254 -12.26 9.53 -4.47
C MET A 254 -12.41 11.01 -4.11
N GLY A 255 -11.75 11.89 -4.86
CA GLY A 255 -11.73 13.33 -4.64
C GLY A 255 -10.54 13.84 -3.84
N LEU A 256 -10.29 15.13 -3.95
CA LEU A 256 -9.13 15.79 -3.36
C LEU A 256 -9.13 15.67 -1.82
N ILE A 257 -10.26 15.94 -1.17
CA ILE A 257 -10.36 15.94 0.29
C ILE A 257 -10.11 14.54 0.88
N PRO A 258 -10.81 13.47 0.47
CA PRO A 258 -10.51 12.12 0.94
C PRO A 258 -9.08 11.67 0.64
N THR A 259 -8.52 12.09 -0.51
CA THR A 259 -7.14 11.76 -0.90
C THR A 259 -6.11 12.42 0.03
N VAL A 260 -6.28 13.71 0.33
CA VAL A 260 -5.40 14.42 1.27
C VAL A 260 -5.49 13.81 2.67
N LEU A 261 -6.68 13.46 3.13
CA LEU A 261 -6.87 12.77 4.40
C LEU A 261 -6.18 11.40 4.43
N TYR A 262 -6.29 10.63 3.34
CA TYR A 262 -5.63 9.31 3.23
C TYR A 262 -4.11 9.42 3.26
N PHE A 263 -3.50 10.34 2.50
CA PHE A 263 -2.06 10.56 2.56
C PHE A 263 -1.62 11.17 3.88
N GLY A 264 -2.45 12.03 4.49
CA GLY A 264 -2.23 12.54 5.84
C GLY A 264 -2.15 11.41 6.87
N LEU A 265 -3.03 10.41 6.77
CA LEU A 265 -3.02 9.23 7.63
C LEU A 265 -1.73 8.39 7.44
N ASN A 266 -1.24 8.25 6.19
CA ASN A 266 0.06 7.61 5.92
C ASN A 266 1.23 8.40 6.53
N LEU A 267 1.22 9.73 6.45
CA LEU A 267 2.24 10.57 7.08
C LEU A 267 2.23 10.45 8.60
N ILE A 268 1.05 10.41 9.23
CA ILE A 268 0.92 10.17 10.67
C ILE A 268 1.50 8.80 11.04
N SER A 269 1.23 7.77 10.23
CA SER A 269 1.78 6.42 10.42
C SER A 269 3.30 6.41 10.38
N ILE A 270 3.90 7.02 9.34
CA ILE A 270 5.35 7.14 9.18
C ILE A 270 5.96 7.92 10.35
N TYR A 271 5.35 9.03 10.73
CA TYR A 271 5.78 9.84 11.87
C TYR A 271 5.80 9.05 13.18
N ARG A 272 4.69 8.37 13.50
CA ARG A 272 4.58 7.59 14.74
C ARG A 272 5.51 6.39 14.74
N ALA A 273 5.63 5.68 13.62
CA ALA A 273 6.53 4.55 13.46
C ALA A 273 8.00 4.99 13.65
N ALA A 274 8.43 6.05 12.98
CA ALA A 274 9.79 6.58 13.10
C ALA A 274 10.09 7.06 14.53
N LYS A 275 9.15 7.73 15.20
CA LYS A 275 9.28 8.17 16.61
C LYS A 275 9.37 6.99 17.58
N ALA A 276 8.70 5.87 17.30
CA ALA A 276 8.78 4.64 18.08
C ALA A 276 10.04 3.79 17.76
N GLY A 277 10.89 4.24 16.81
CA GLY A 277 12.04 3.45 16.35
C GLY A 277 11.68 2.29 15.42
N ARG A 278 10.41 2.21 14.97
CA ARG A 278 9.88 1.17 14.10
C ARG A 278 10.18 1.47 12.62
N TRP A 279 11.45 1.48 12.29
CA TRP A 279 11.93 1.74 10.92
C TRP A 279 11.54 0.66 9.92
N ASP A 280 11.20 -0.54 10.39
CA ASP A 280 10.58 -1.61 9.61
C ASP A 280 9.23 -1.17 9.01
N ILE A 281 8.38 -0.52 9.79
CA ILE A 281 7.08 0.01 9.31
C ILE A 281 7.31 1.12 8.29
N VAL A 282 8.27 2.02 8.54
CA VAL A 282 8.65 3.08 7.60
C VAL A 282 9.11 2.48 6.26
N ALA A 283 9.98 1.46 6.31
CA ALA A 283 10.48 0.75 5.13
C ALA A 283 9.34 0.16 4.28
N VAL A 284 8.41 -0.54 4.92
CA VAL A 284 7.24 -1.13 4.23
C VAL A 284 6.30 -0.05 3.69
N ALA A 285 6.13 1.09 4.40
CA ALA A 285 5.35 2.22 3.90
C ALA A 285 5.95 2.82 2.63
N PHE A 286 7.28 2.96 2.55
CA PHE A 286 7.97 3.44 1.33
C PHE A 286 7.87 2.44 0.18
N ALA A 287 7.96 1.14 0.45
CA ALA A 287 7.72 0.12 -0.57
C ALA A 287 6.26 0.14 -1.07
N GLY A 288 5.31 0.39 -0.18
CA GLY A 288 3.92 0.64 -0.54
C GLY A 288 3.73 1.91 -1.39
N ALA A 289 4.48 2.98 -1.09
CA ALA A 289 4.48 4.18 -1.92
C ALA A 289 4.99 3.90 -3.35
N LEU A 290 6.02 3.06 -3.49
CA LEU A 290 6.49 2.60 -4.81
C LEU A 290 5.42 1.79 -5.53
N TYR A 291 4.75 0.85 -4.85
CA TYR A 291 3.62 0.09 -5.41
C TYR A 291 2.51 1.03 -5.92
N SER A 292 2.22 2.07 -5.16
CA SER A 292 1.18 3.06 -5.45
C SER A 292 1.43 3.90 -6.71
N THR A 293 2.67 3.94 -7.22
CA THR A 293 2.96 4.56 -8.52
C THR A 293 2.38 3.75 -9.70
N MET A 294 2.24 2.44 -9.52
CA MET A 294 1.84 1.51 -10.57
C MET A 294 0.45 0.91 -10.37
N GLU A 295 -0.04 0.81 -9.13
CA GLU A 295 -1.29 0.13 -8.77
C GLU A 295 -2.01 0.86 -7.63
N TYR A 296 -3.36 0.84 -7.64
CA TYR A 296 -4.18 1.48 -6.58
C TYR A 296 -4.59 0.53 -5.45
N GLY A 297 -4.17 -0.74 -5.49
CA GLY A 297 -4.60 -1.77 -4.54
C GLY A 297 -4.43 -1.41 -3.05
N LEU A 298 -3.42 -0.59 -2.70
CA LEU A 298 -3.17 -0.18 -1.31
C LEU A 298 -4.20 0.80 -0.72
N MET A 299 -5.13 1.32 -1.49
CA MET A 299 -6.26 2.07 -0.93
C MET A 299 -7.25 1.16 -0.19
N ASN A 300 -7.17 -0.16 -0.38
CA ASN A 300 -7.95 -1.13 0.37
C ASN A 300 -7.52 -1.16 1.86
N PRO A 301 -8.44 -1.49 2.78
CA PRO A 301 -8.21 -1.44 4.22
C PRO A 301 -7.30 -2.57 4.75
N VAL A 302 -6.39 -3.06 3.93
CA VAL A 302 -5.46 -4.17 4.25
C VAL A 302 -3.99 -3.73 4.23
N HIS A 303 -3.72 -2.44 3.98
CA HIS A 303 -2.37 -1.88 3.99
C HIS A 303 -1.87 -1.68 5.42
N LEU A 304 -1.11 -2.64 5.94
CA LEU A 304 -0.66 -2.69 7.33
C LEU A 304 0.02 -1.41 7.85
N PRO A 305 0.97 -0.77 7.16
CA PRO A 305 1.63 0.41 7.70
C PRO A 305 0.69 1.51 8.19
N ILE A 306 -0.46 1.70 7.52
CA ILE A 306 -1.41 2.78 7.86
C ILE A 306 -2.02 2.63 9.26
N PHE A 307 -2.10 1.39 9.78
CA PHE A 307 -2.62 1.13 11.12
C PHE A 307 -1.73 1.71 12.23
N ALA A 308 -0.44 1.95 11.95
CA ALA A 308 0.46 2.62 12.88
C ALA A 308 0.02 4.06 13.23
N ALA A 309 -0.90 4.66 12.46
CA ALA A 309 -1.51 5.94 12.79
C ALA A 309 -2.31 5.92 14.10
N CYS A 310 -2.93 4.79 14.45
CA CYS A 310 -3.80 4.68 15.62
C CYS A 310 -3.40 3.56 16.58
N ALA A 311 -2.86 2.43 16.09
CA ALA A 311 -2.47 1.30 16.91
C ALA A 311 -1.35 1.65 17.93
N ARG A 312 -1.27 0.85 18.98
CA ARG A 312 -0.21 0.94 19.97
C ARG A 312 1.07 0.34 19.40
N LEU A 313 2.13 1.13 19.32
CA LEU A 313 3.47 0.71 18.90
C LEU A 313 4.33 0.46 20.13
N GLU A 314 4.93 -0.73 20.23
CA GLU A 314 5.98 -0.97 21.22
C GLU A 314 7.26 -0.23 20.83
N VAL A 315 7.82 0.53 21.77
CA VAL A 315 9.10 1.22 21.59
C VAL A 315 10.23 0.21 21.68
N GLU A 316 11.18 0.23 20.75
CA GLU A 316 12.28 -0.76 20.68
C GLU A 316 13.20 -0.76 21.92
N LYS A 317 13.17 0.32 22.72
CA LYS A 317 13.95 0.46 23.97
C LYS A 317 13.47 -0.48 25.10
N ASP A 318 12.17 -0.71 25.19
CA ASP A 318 11.58 -1.50 26.30
C ASP A 318 11.86 -2.99 26.15
N ARG A 319 12.29 -3.44 24.98
CA ARG A 319 12.62 -4.83 24.68
C ARG A 319 13.96 -5.32 25.24
N LYS A 320 14.94 -4.42 25.42
CA LYS A 320 16.26 -4.81 25.97
C LYS A 320 16.24 -5.03 27.49
N SER A 321 15.16 -4.61 28.15
CA SER A 321 14.96 -4.78 29.59
C SER A 321 14.11 -6.02 29.96
N SER A 322 13.54 -6.72 28.96
CA SER A 322 12.64 -7.86 29.17
C SER A 322 13.20 -9.21 28.66
N VAL A 323 14.48 -9.24 28.27
CA VAL A 323 15.28 -10.43 27.96
C VAL A 323 16.45 -10.52 28.95
#